data_6fce66535f49bc6ea9757731cebc945d
#
_entry.id   6fce66535f49bc6ea9757731cebc945d
#
_cell.length_a   1.000
_cell.length_b   1.000
_cell.length_c   1.000
_cell.angle_alpha   90.00
_cell.angle_beta   90.00
_cell.angle_gamma   90.00
#
_symmetry.space_group_name_H-M   'P 1'
#
loop_
_entity.id
_entity.type
_entity.pdbx_description
1 polymer ?
#
loop_
_entity_poly.entity_id
_entity_poly.type
_entity_poly.pdbx_seq_one_letter_code
_entity_poly.pdbx_strand_id
1 'polypeptide(L)'
;MLRQHHSRRTFLSDMGFGFTGLALGAMLGRDGHTKDRFHNQESHWTPPNGQPHFSPRAKSVIWLFMNGGISQMESFDPKPLLSKYAGKTIAETPFADVQNPKKLAIEQLVVPDANGNQRNTLFELQTGFSKHGESGIAISDWFPHTARNVDKLAIVRSMWTTDSNHGAQTQFHSGRHQNDSPSPTLGAWVHYGLGSLNDDLPQFISIGQREYWNNRDGRYLGPAYDAVPLRIDPQNPLDFGQPARPISLQSQAIGLNLTQHLNALRGVEYPDDPALAARIASYELAFRMQQSIPEVINFSSETAETQALYGIDVPHCQDFGMQLLSARRLVERGVRFVQIQHGGVGAGVWDAHRDLRNNHTKNALAVDQPISGLLEALDRRGLLDETLVIFATEFGRTPGLEVR
;
A
#
# COMPACT_ATOMS: atom_id res chain seq x y z
N MET A 1 -9.79 -1.06 -45.97
CA MET A 1 -9.24 -1.11 -44.61
C MET A 1 -8.22 0.01 -44.46
N LEU A 2 -8.61 1.15 -43.94
CA LEU A 2 -7.73 2.28 -43.69
C LEU A 2 -6.96 2.03 -42.39
N ARG A 3 -5.64 1.86 -42.51
CA ARG A 3 -4.75 1.87 -41.33
C ARG A 3 -4.76 3.30 -40.76
N GLN A 4 -5.41 3.49 -39.62
CA GLN A 4 -5.25 4.71 -38.84
C GLN A 4 -3.80 4.76 -38.33
N HIS A 5 -3.00 5.64 -38.90
CA HIS A 5 -1.71 6.01 -38.34
C HIS A 5 -1.98 6.81 -37.06
N HIS A 6 -1.94 6.16 -35.92
CA HIS A 6 -1.85 6.87 -34.66
C HIS A 6 -0.55 7.68 -34.65
N SER A 7 -0.69 9.00 -34.62
CA SER A 7 0.49 9.87 -34.52
C SER A 7 1.10 9.68 -33.12
N ARG A 8 2.42 9.87 -32.99
CA ARG A 8 3.12 9.87 -31.70
C ARG A 8 2.44 10.83 -30.69
N ARG A 9 1.78 11.86 -31.18
CA ARG A 9 1.04 12.84 -30.38
C ARG A 9 -0.27 12.27 -29.81
N THR A 10 -0.98 11.44 -30.57
CA THR A 10 -2.18 10.73 -30.10
C THR A 10 -1.82 9.66 -29.07
N PHE A 11 -0.74 8.90 -29.32
CA PHE A 11 -0.21 7.93 -28.34
C PHE A 11 0.16 8.60 -27.00
N LEU A 12 0.75 9.79 -27.03
CA LEU A 12 1.14 10.53 -25.83
C LEU A 12 -0.05 11.16 -25.11
N SER A 13 -1.12 11.56 -25.83
CA SER A 13 -2.36 12.06 -25.21
C SER A 13 -3.17 10.94 -24.54
N ASP A 14 -3.15 9.74 -25.12
CA ASP A 14 -3.86 8.57 -24.61
C ASP A 14 -3.15 7.92 -23.39
N MET A 15 -1.86 8.18 -23.22
CA MET A 15 -1.07 7.78 -22.05
C MET A 15 -1.33 8.66 -20.83
N GLY A 16 -2.50 9.18 -20.70
CA GLY A 16 -3.11 9.92 -19.59
C GLY A 16 -2.19 10.46 -18.49
N PHE A 17 -2.53 11.62 -17.97
CA PHE A 17 -1.82 12.40 -16.94
C PHE A 17 -1.53 11.65 -15.63
N GLY A 18 -0.69 10.60 -15.71
CA GLY A 18 -0.12 9.93 -14.54
C GLY A 18 1.34 10.32 -14.35
N PHE A 19 2.03 9.64 -13.44
CA PHE A 19 3.45 9.86 -13.13
C PHE A 19 4.34 9.84 -14.39
N THR A 20 4.01 9.01 -15.37
CA THR A 20 4.64 8.97 -16.70
C THR A 20 4.38 10.23 -17.52
N GLY A 21 3.18 10.80 -17.44
CA GLY A 21 2.87 12.08 -18.11
C GLY A 21 3.62 13.25 -17.47
N LEU A 22 3.80 13.24 -16.14
CA LEU A 22 4.60 14.23 -15.42
C LEU A 22 6.10 14.08 -15.75
N ALA A 23 6.63 12.87 -15.78
CA ALA A 23 8.02 12.62 -16.15
C ALA A 23 8.30 13.04 -17.60
N LEU A 24 7.41 12.68 -18.53
CA LEU A 24 7.52 13.07 -19.93
C LEU A 24 7.32 14.57 -20.13
N GLY A 25 6.37 15.19 -19.41
CA GLY A 25 6.18 16.64 -19.39
C GLY A 25 7.41 17.39 -18.89
N ALA A 26 8.07 16.88 -17.86
CA ALA A 26 9.32 17.43 -17.34
C ALA A 26 10.48 17.28 -18.34
N MET A 27 10.57 16.14 -19.04
CA MET A 27 11.57 15.93 -20.10
C MET A 27 11.34 16.86 -21.29
N LEU A 28 10.10 16.99 -21.77
CA LEU A 28 9.73 17.88 -22.87
C LEU A 28 9.87 19.37 -22.51
N GLY A 29 9.62 19.72 -21.24
CA GLY A 29 9.87 21.07 -20.72
C GLY A 29 11.35 21.41 -20.70
N ARG A 30 12.21 20.46 -20.31
CA ARG A 30 13.67 20.57 -20.32
C ARG A 30 14.24 20.75 -21.73
N ASP A 31 13.63 20.09 -22.72
CA ASP A 31 14.05 20.15 -24.11
C ASP A 31 13.47 21.36 -24.90
N GLY A 32 12.74 22.26 -24.21
CA GLY A 32 12.20 23.49 -24.79
C GLY A 32 11.02 23.29 -25.75
N HIS A 33 10.41 22.10 -25.77
CA HIS A 33 9.30 21.78 -26.67
C HIS A 33 7.91 22.21 -26.16
N THR A 34 7.82 22.74 -24.93
CA THR A 34 6.59 23.29 -24.36
C THR A 34 6.72 24.81 -24.24
N LYS A 35 6.37 25.54 -25.30
CA LYS A 35 6.18 27.00 -25.21
C LYS A 35 4.74 27.30 -24.80
N ASP A 36 4.60 27.96 -23.67
CA ASP A 36 3.54 28.84 -23.20
C ASP A 36 2.13 28.71 -23.81
N ARG A 37 1.28 27.87 -23.22
CA ARG A 37 -0.18 28.00 -23.32
C ARG A 37 -0.91 28.17 -21.97
N PHE A 38 -0.20 28.32 -20.87
CA PHE A 38 -0.79 28.50 -19.55
C PHE A 38 -0.27 29.77 -18.85
N HIS A 39 -0.30 30.91 -19.58
CA HIS A 39 -0.12 32.18 -18.92
C HIS A 39 -1.51 32.71 -18.53
N ASN A 40 -1.89 32.55 -17.29
CA ASN A 40 -2.65 33.48 -16.45
C ASN A 40 -3.23 32.79 -15.20
N GLN A 41 -2.37 32.24 -14.39
CA GLN A 41 -2.56 32.20 -12.93
C GLN A 41 -1.17 32.05 -12.31
N GLU A 42 -0.81 32.93 -11.41
CA GLU A 42 0.39 32.85 -10.60
C GLU A 42 0.29 31.62 -9.68
N SER A 43 0.34 30.42 -10.23
CA SER A 43 0.61 29.22 -9.46
C SER A 43 2.13 29.11 -9.35
N HIS A 44 2.66 29.23 -8.18
CA HIS A 44 4.07 28.96 -7.87
C HIS A 44 4.48 27.48 -8.10
N TRP A 45 3.69 26.75 -8.91
CA TRP A 45 4.01 25.38 -9.26
C TRP A 45 5.08 25.34 -10.35
N THR A 46 6.25 24.87 -9.97
CA THR A 46 7.34 24.58 -10.90
C THR A 46 7.25 23.11 -11.30
N PRO A 47 7.27 22.79 -12.62
CA PRO A 47 7.29 21.40 -13.07
C PRO A 47 8.45 20.63 -12.41
N PRO A 48 8.27 19.34 -12.06
CA PRO A 48 9.35 18.53 -11.56
C PRO A 48 10.54 18.55 -12.55
N ASN A 49 11.70 18.88 -12.05
CA ASN A 49 12.95 18.91 -12.82
C ASN A 49 13.62 17.53 -12.90
N GLY A 50 12.93 16.46 -12.45
CA GLY A 50 13.45 15.10 -12.34
C GLY A 50 14.35 14.89 -11.13
N GLN A 51 14.52 15.92 -10.28
CA GLN A 51 15.29 15.83 -9.06
C GLN A 51 14.35 15.74 -7.85
N PRO A 52 14.65 14.91 -6.86
CA PRO A 52 13.89 14.91 -5.62
C PRO A 52 14.10 16.21 -4.85
N HIS A 53 13.08 16.69 -4.15
CA HIS A 53 13.17 17.88 -3.30
C HIS A 53 14.17 17.70 -2.14
N PHE A 54 14.35 16.47 -1.69
CA PHE A 54 15.31 16.08 -0.66
C PHE A 54 16.07 14.85 -1.15
N SER A 55 17.30 14.69 -0.69
CA SER A 55 18.07 13.47 -0.97
C SER A 55 17.32 12.23 -0.48
N PRO A 56 17.03 11.24 -1.32
CA PRO A 56 16.32 10.04 -0.91
C PRO A 56 17.18 9.23 0.07
N ARG A 57 16.58 8.82 1.18
CA ARG A 57 17.22 7.96 2.18
C ARG A 57 16.62 6.57 2.21
N ALA A 58 15.33 6.44 1.92
CA ALA A 58 14.63 5.17 1.97
C ALA A 58 15.15 4.21 0.88
N LYS A 59 15.58 3.03 1.30
CA LYS A 59 15.97 1.90 0.44
C LYS A 59 14.84 0.89 0.29
N SER A 60 13.98 0.79 1.33
CA SER A 60 12.87 -0.15 1.40
C SER A 60 11.59 0.51 1.88
N VAL A 61 10.46 -0.10 1.55
CA VAL A 61 9.12 0.33 1.96
C VAL A 61 8.41 -0.84 2.62
N ILE A 62 7.82 -0.60 3.79
CA ILE A 62 6.83 -1.48 4.41
C ILE A 62 5.48 -0.76 4.35
N TRP A 63 4.56 -1.30 3.58
CA TRP A 63 3.25 -0.73 3.30
C TRP A 63 2.18 -1.47 4.08
N LEU A 64 1.63 -0.84 5.12
CA LEU A 64 0.57 -1.38 5.97
C LEU A 64 -0.78 -0.85 5.50
N PHE A 65 -1.57 -1.70 4.89
CA PHE A 65 -2.85 -1.31 4.33
C PHE A 65 -4.02 -1.88 5.14
N MET A 66 -4.84 -0.98 5.67
CA MET A 66 -5.98 -1.29 6.52
C MET A 66 -7.24 -1.35 5.67
N ASN A 67 -7.53 -2.52 5.12
CA ASN A 67 -8.63 -2.71 4.17
C ASN A 67 -9.99 -2.43 4.79
N GLY A 68 -10.76 -1.59 4.13
CA GLY A 68 -12.15 -1.32 4.50
C GLY A 68 -12.42 0.12 4.92
N GLY A 69 -11.43 0.99 4.92
CA GLY A 69 -11.63 2.39 5.30
C GLY A 69 -11.66 2.60 6.82
N ILE A 70 -10.48 2.60 7.44
CA ILE A 70 -10.36 2.98 8.86
C ILE A 70 -10.87 4.41 9.06
N SER A 71 -11.60 4.65 10.16
CA SER A 71 -12.04 5.99 10.48
C SER A 71 -10.87 6.88 10.89
N GLN A 72 -10.58 7.88 10.08
CA GLN A 72 -9.55 8.88 10.38
C GLN A 72 -9.91 9.69 11.62
N MET A 73 -11.22 9.92 11.84
CA MET A 73 -11.71 10.74 12.94
C MET A 73 -11.53 10.09 14.30
N GLU A 74 -11.54 8.77 14.36
CA GLU A 74 -11.34 7.96 15.56
C GLU A 74 -9.93 7.35 15.65
N SER A 75 -9.01 7.70 14.73
CA SER A 75 -7.63 7.20 14.76
C SER A 75 -6.59 8.33 14.93
N PHE A 76 -6.32 9.12 13.89
CA PHE A 76 -5.21 10.07 13.86
C PHE A 76 -5.62 11.52 13.55
N ASP A 77 -6.90 11.78 13.27
CA ASP A 77 -7.41 13.11 12.92
C ASP A 77 -8.68 13.47 13.70
N PRO A 78 -8.56 13.69 15.03
CA PRO A 78 -9.71 13.93 15.89
C PRO A 78 -10.51 15.18 15.49
N LYS A 79 -11.83 15.04 15.49
CA LYS A 79 -12.77 16.13 15.20
C LYS A 79 -13.69 16.37 16.41
N PRO A 80 -13.23 17.05 17.46
CA PRO A 80 -13.99 17.19 18.72
C PRO A 80 -15.34 17.87 18.56
N LEU A 81 -15.53 18.63 17.49
CA LEU A 81 -16.83 19.23 17.17
C LEU A 81 -17.89 18.19 16.82
N LEU A 82 -17.53 16.98 16.43
CA LEU A 82 -18.50 15.90 16.19
C LEU A 82 -19.26 15.56 17.46
N SER A 83 -18.57 15.40 18.58
CA SER A 83 -19.22 15.14 19.87
C SER A 83 -20.09 16.34 20.35
N LYS A 84 -19.64 17.57 20.04
CA LYS A 84 -20.41 18.79 20.36
C LYS A 84 -21.75 18.88 19.61
N TYR A 85 -21.76 18.42 18.36
CA TYR A 85 -22.92 18.51 17.47
C TYR A 85 -23.55 17.16 17.17
N ALA A 86 -23.24 16.14 17.95
CA ALA A 86 -23.81 14.81 17.80
C ALA A 86 -25.34 14.83 17.81
N GLY A 87 -25.96 14.03 16.95
CA GLY A 87 -27.42 13.95 16.81
C GLY A 87 -28.05 15.09 16.00
N LYS A 88 -27.27 16.10 15.58
CA LYS A 88 -27.76 17.18 14.71
C LYS A 88 -27.39 16.90 13.26
N THR A 89 -28.15 17.45 12.33
CA THR A 89 -27.72 17.55 10.92
C THR A 89 -26.68 18.66 10.76
N ILE A 90 -25.88 18.61 9.71
CA ILE A 90 -24.90 19.69 9.41
C ILE A 90 -25.62 21.04 9.26
N ALA A 91 -26.82 21.04 8.67
CA ALA A 91 -27.62 22.25 8.49
C ALA A 91 -28.01 22.93 9.84
N GLU A 92 -28.08 22.19 10.94
CA GLU A 92 -28.38 22.70 12.30
C GLU A 92 -27.10 23.16 13.04
N THR A 93 -25.97 23.20 12.37
CA THR A 93 -24.70 23.63 12.92
C THR A 93 -24.19 24.92 12.25
N PRO A 94 -23.25 25.66 12.87
CA PRO A 94 -22.59 26.81 12.21
C PRO A 94 -21.84 26.45 10.91
N PHE A 95 -21.74 25.17 10.60
CA PHE A 95 -21.01 24.64 9.42
C PHE A 95 -21.94 24.23 8.28
N ALA A 96 -23.21 24.69 8.26
CA ALA A 96 -24.19 24.37 7.22
C ALA A 96 -23.63 24.55 5.78
N ASP A 97 -22.76 25.52 5.61
CA ASP A 97 -22.19 25.88 4.31
C ASP A 97 -21.05 24.97 3.82
N VAL A 98 -20.48 24.08 4.65
CA VAL A 98 -19.35 23.20 4.22
C VAL A 98 -19.76 22.18 3.17
N GLN A 99 -21.07 21.91 3.04
CA GLN A 99 -21.63 21.04 2.00
C GLN A 99 -22.28 21.83 0.86
N ASN A 100 -22.02 23.14 0.74
CA ASN A 100 -22.56 23.94 -0.34
C ASN A 100 -21.67 23.81 -1.60
N PRO A 101 -22.12 23.12 -2.66
CA PRO A 101 -21.34 22.90 -3.88
C PRO A 101 -20.84 24.19 -4.52
N LYS A 102 -21.67 25.25 -4.46
CA LYS A 102 -21.33 26.56 -5.06
C LYS A 102 -20.17 27.26 -4.37
N LYS A 103 -19.99 27.03 -3.05
CA LYS A 103 -18.90 27.64 -2.28
C LYS A 103 -17.58 26.89 -2.43
N LEU A 104 -17.64 25.60 -2.71
CA LEU A 104 -16.47 24.72 -2.75
C LEU A 104 -15.98 24.48 -4.19
N ALA A 105 -16.67 25.01 -5.20
CA ALA A 105 -16.37 24.78 -6.61
C ALA A 105 -16.26 23.28 -6.96
N ILE A 106 -16.99 22.42 -6.27
CA ILE A 106 -17.01 20.98 -6.46
C ILE A 106 -18.42 20.59 -6.91
N GLU A 107 -18.53 19.81 -7.98
CA GLU A 107 -19.82 19.42 -8.54
C GLU A 107 -20.59 18.43 -7.65
N GLN A 108 -19.87 17.64 -6.83
CA GLN A 108 -20.48 16.60 -6.01
C GLN A 108 -19.81 16.50 -4.62
N LEU A 109 -20.49 16.94 -3.59
CA LEU A 109 -19.99 16.94 -2.20
C LEU A 109 -20.50 15.78 -1.35
N VAL A 110 -21.72 15.35 -1.60
CA VAL A 110 -22.33 14.24 -0.90
C VAL A 110 -22.66 13.19 -1.93
N VAL A 111 -21.89 12.11 -1.92
CA VAL A 111 -22.25 10.92 -2.66
C VAL A 111 -23.25 10.17 -1.77
N PRO A 112 -24.47 9.91 -2.22
CA PRO A 112 -25.36 8.99 -1.54
C PRO A 112 -24.64 7.66 -1.33
N ASP A 113 -24.94 6.95 -0.24
CA ASP A 113 -24.46 5.58 -0.11
C ASP A 113 -24.98 4.72 -1.28
N ALA A 114 -24.47 3.48 -1.42
CA ALA A 114 -24.87 2.57 -2.49
C ALA A 114 -26.39 2.29 -2.54
N ASN A 115 -27.13 2.65 -1.48
CA ASN A 115 -28.58 2.54 -1.36
C ASN A 115 -29.31 3.88 -1.55
N GLY A 116 -28.60 4.95 -1.89
CA GLY A 116 -29.17 6.29 -2.12
C GLY A 116 -29.49 7.08 -0.84
N ASN A 117 -29.10 6.62 0.34
CA ASN A 117 -29.37 7.30 1.61
C ASN A 117 -28.31 8.38 1.87
N GLN A 118 -28.76 9.55 2.33
CA GLN A 118 -27.88 10.61 2.80
C GLN A 118 -27.62 10.45 4.30
N ARG A 119 -26.35 10.45 4.70
CA ARG A 119 -25.94 10.40 6.10
C ARG A 119 -25.84 11.80 6.67
N ASN A 120 -26.97 12.37 7.02
CA ASN A 120 -27.07 13.79 7.39
C ASN A 120 -26.87 14.05 8.88
N THR A 121 -27.08 13.03 9.74
CA THR A 121 -26.97 13.18 11.20
C THR A 121 -25.53 12.93 11.63
N LEU A 122 -24.94 13.88 12.34
CA LEU A 122 -23.60 13.78 12.87
C LEU A 122 -23.53 12.74 14.00
N PHE A 123 -22.46 11.94 13.94
CA PHE A 123 -22.19 10.91 14.93
C PHE A 123 -21.08 11.38 15.86
N GLU A 124 -21.20 11.10 17.15
CA GLU A 124 -20.18 11.45 18.12
C GLU A 124 -18.89 10.61 17.93
N LEU A 125 -17.75 11.14 18.36
CA LEU A 125 -16.52 10.37 18.41
C LEU A 125 -16.69 9.15 19.30
N GLN A 126 -16.22 8.00 18.81
CA GLN A 126 -16.40 6.70 19.45
C GLN A 126 -15.31 6.37 20.46
N THR A 127 -14.27 7.18 20.52
CA THR A 127 -13.10 6.98 21.38
C THR A 127 -12.57 8.32 21.89
N GLY A 128 -11.76 8.27 22.96
CA GLY A 128 -11.01 9.40 23.47
C GLY A 128 -9.71 9.64 22.71
N PHE A 129 -9.07 10.76 23.02
CA PHE A 129 -7.81 11.19 22.47
C PHE A 129 -6.92 11.81 23.54
N SER A 130 -5.64 11.46 23.50
CA SER A 130 -4.63 12.07 24.36
C SER A 130 -3.44 12.58 23.52
N LYS A 131 -2.78 13.62 24.03
CA LYS A 131 -1.55 14.13 23.41
C LYS A 131 -0.36 13.31 23.87
N HIS A 132 0.54 12.99 22.96
CA HIS A 132 1.69 12.15 23.21
C HIS A 132 2.97 12.78 22.68
N GLY A 133 4.11 12.35 23.25
CA GLY A 133 5.44 12.75 22.84
C GLY A 133 5.74 14.25 23.00
N GLU A 134 6.88 14.65 22.51
CA GLU A 134 7.30 16.06 22.45
C GLU A 134 6.52 16.83 21.39
N SER A 135 6.12 16.15 20.30
CA SER A 135 5.31 16.71 19.21
C SER A 135 3.89 17.12 19.66
N GLY A 136 3.39 16.56 20.78
CA GLY A 136 2.06 16.84 21.30
C GLY A 136 0.92 16.43 20.35
N ILE A 137 1.18 15.52 19.42
CA ILE A 137 0.16 15.02 18.48
C ILE A 137 -0.87 14.19 19.24
N ALA A 138 -2.14 14.49 18.98
CA ALA A 138 -3.25 13.72 19.54
C ALA A 138 -3.41 12.39 18.81
N ILE A 139 -3.37 11.29 19.56
CA ILE A 139 -3.59 9.92 19.09
C ILE A 139 -4.80 9.36 19.85
N SER A 140 -5.57 8.55 19.16
CA SER A 140 -6.73 7.85 19.70
C SER A 140 -6.35 6.85 20.80
N ASP A 141 -7.22 6.72 21.81
CA ASP A 141 -7.05 5.72 22.88
C ASP A 141 -7.11 4.27 22.37
N TRP A 142 -7.46 4.06 21.11
CA TRP A 142 -7.35 2.76 20.43
C TRP A 142 -5.93 2.37 19.99
N PHE A 143 -4.99 3.34 20.01
CA PHE A 143 -3.61 3.14 19.55
C PHE A 143 -2.57 3.50 20.62
N PRO A 144 -2.68 2.98 21.87
CA PRO A 144 -1.79 3.36 22.96
C PRO A 144 -0.34 2.91 22.77
N HIS A 145 -0.10 1.82 22.03
CA HIS A 145 1.25 1.36 21.73
C HIS A 145 1.90 2.22 20.64
N THR A 146 1.20 2.47 19.55
CA THR A 146 1.67 3.34 18.45
C THR A 146 1.93 4.76 18.95
N ALA A 147 1.12 5.26 19.89
CA ALA A 147 1.29 6.57 20.52
C ALA A 147 2.65 6.78 21.19
N ARG A 148 3.31 5.72 21.65
CA ARG A 148 4.68 5.79 22.22
C ARG A 148 5.73 6.19 21.19
N ASN A 149 5.44 5.97 19.90
CA ASN A 149 6.32 6.29 18.79
C ASN A 149 5.91 7.57 18.04
N VAL A 150 5.02 8.39 18.63
CA VAL A 150 4.38 9.52 17.93
C VAL A 150 5.39 10.51 17.35
N ASP A 151 6.52 10.75 18.02
CA ASP A 151 7.57 11.67 17.55
C ASP A 151 8.34 11.16 16.32
N LYS A 152 8.16 9.88 15.96
CA LYS A 152 8.67 9.26 14.74
C LYS A 152 7.64 9.25 13.60
N LEU A 153 6.42 9.75 13.85
CA LEU A 153 5.30 9.69 12.90
C LEU A 153 5.11 11.02 12.18
N ALA A 154 4.92 10.96 10.87
CA ALA A 154 4.40 12.05 10.07
C ALA A 154 2.94 11.75 9.69
N ILE A 155 1.99 12.50 10.25
CA ILE A 155 0.57 12.28 10.03
C ILE A 155 0.05 13.25 8.96
N VAL A 156 -0.34 12.69 7.80
CA VAL A 156 -0.87 13.45 6.67
C VAL A 156 -2.39 13.43 6.72
N ARG A 157 -3.00 14.52 7.21
CA ARG A 157 -4.46 14.66 7.41
C ARG A 157 -5.20 15.24 6.20
N SER A 158 -4.47 15.61 5.15
CA SER A 158 -5.02 16.26 3.96
C SER A 158 -5.20 15.31 2.77
N MET A 159 -5.04 14.00 2.98
CA MET A 159 -5.28 13.02 1.93
C MET A 159 -6.78 12.92 1.59
N TRP A 160 -7.07 12.72 0.31
CA TRP A 160 -8.44 12.55 -0.18
C TRP A 160 -8.45 11.60 -1.39
N THR A 161 -9.60 11.05 -1.71
CA THR A 161 -9.83 10.19 -2.86
C THR A 161 -11.08 10.63 -3.62
N THR A 162 -11.15 10.31 -4.90
CA THR A 162 -12.33 10.56 -5.74
C THR A 162 -13.34 9.42 -5.70
N ASP A 163 -12.94 8.25 -5.20
CA ASP A 163 -13.80 7.07 -5.15
C ASP A 163 -14.48 6.95 -3.78
N SER A 164 -15.79 6.70 -3.79
CA SER A 164 -16.61 6.49 -2.60
C SER A 164 -16.87 5.01 -2.31
N ASN A 165 -16.24 4.11 -3.05
CA ASN A 165 -16.38 2.67 -2.93
C ASN A 165 -14.99 2.02 -2.76
N HIS A 166 -14.92 0.77 -2.30
CA HIS A 166 -13.69 0.02 -2.08
C HIS A 166 -12.85 -0.21 -3.34
N GLY A 167 -13.33 0.10 -4.53
CA GLY A 167 -12.51 0.28 -5.73
C GLY A 167 -11.42 1.34 -5.58
N ALA A 168 -11.55 2.25 -4.61
CA ALA A 168 -10.49 3.16 -4.17
C ALA A 168 -9.20 2.45 -3.74
N GLN A 169 -9.25 1.17 -3.36
CA GLN A 169 -8.06 0.34 -3.12
C GLN A 169 -7.17 0.31 -4.36
N THR A 170 -7.77 0.11 -5.55
CA THR A 170 -7.03 0.18 -6.82
C THR A 170 -6.41 1.56 -7.02
N GLN A 171 -7.18 2.63 -6.78
CA GLN A 171 -6.69 4.00 -6.92
C GLN A 171 -5.53 4.28 -5.96
N PHE A 172 -5.62 3.84 -4.73
CA PHE A 172 -4.58 4.06 -3.73
C PHE A 172 -3.26 3.34 -4.08
N HIS A 173 -3.33 2.12 -4.62
CA HIS A 173 -2.16 1.34 -4.97
C HIS A 173 -1.56 1.67 -6.34
N SER A 174 -2.35 2.18 -7.29
CA SER A 174 -1.92 2.42 -8.67
C SER A 174 -1.91 3.89 -9.09
N GLY A 175 -2.54 4.78 -8.30
CA GLY A 175 -2.78 6.16 -8.68
C GLY A 175 -3.86 6.34 -9.77
N ARG A 176 -4.61 5.25 -10.12
CA ARG A 176 -5.63 5.25 -11.16
C ARG A 176 -6.96 4.74 -10.63
N HIS A 177 -8.04 5.39 -11.02
CA HIS A 177 -9.38 4.95 -10.67
C HIS A 177 -9.65 3.54 -11.20
N GLN A 178 -10.46 2.74 -10.49
CA GLN A 178 -10.76 1.35 -10.86
C GLN A 178 -11.37 1.19 -12.26
N ASN A 179 -12.01 2.24 -12.79
CA ASN A 179 -12.63 2.26 -14.13
C ASN A 179 -11.66 2.71 -15.23
N ASP A 180 -10.45 3.13 -14.87
CA ASP A 180 -9.40 3.48 -15.83
C ASP A 180 -8.77 2.19 -16.40
N SER A 181 -7.92 2.36 -17.40
CA SER A 181 -7.11 1.25 -17.90
C SER A 181 -6.24 0.67 -16.78
N PRO A 182 -6.15 -0.66 -16.67
CA PRO A 182 -5.35 -1.32 -15.63
C PRO A 182 -3.92 -0.83 -15.62
N SER A 183 -3.46 -0.31 -14.49
CA SER A 183 -2.14 0.27 -14.31
C SER A 183 -1.32 -0.51 -13.26
N PRO A 184 0.02 -0.50 -13.36
CA PRO A 184 0.89 -1.11 -12.37
C PRO A 184 0.72 -0.49 -11.00
N THR A 185 0.90 -1.29 -9.98
CA THR A 185 0.89 -0.83 -8.60
C THR A 185 2.18 -0.12 -8.22
N LEU A 186 2.16 0.66 -7.14
CA LEU A 186 3.34 1.37 -6.66
C LEU A 186 4.51 0.42 -6.39
N GLY A 187 4.26 -0.75 -5.77
CA GLY A 187 5.30 -1.76 -5.53
C GLY A 187 5.93 -2.29 -6.83
N ALA A 188 5.11 -2.49 -7.86
CA ALA A 188 5.59 -2.90 -9.19
C ALA A 188 6.47 -1.80 -9.82
N TRP A 189 6.09 -0.52 -9.70
CA TRP A 189 6.90 0.60 -10.16
C TRP A 189 8.22 0.74 -9.42
N VAL A 190 8.21 0.53 -8.09
CA VAL A 190 9.44 0.55 -7.28
C VAL A 190 10.38 -0.58 -7.70
N HIS A 191 9.86 -1.78 -7.93
CA HIS A 191 10.64 -2.91 -8.44
C HIS A 191 11.22 -2.62 -9.84
N TYR A 192 10.39 -2.13 -10.75
CA TYR A 192 10.80 -1.78 -12.12
C TYR A 192 11.90 -0.70 -12.16
N GLY A 193 11.70 0.38 -11.39
CA GLY A 193 12.56 1.56 -11.46
C GLY A 193 13.85 1.45 -10.65
N LEU A 194 13.85 0.70 -9.55
CA LEU A 194 14.97 0.64 -8.61
C LEU A 194 15.70 -0.71 -8.59
N GLY A 195 15.15 -1.74 -9.25
CA GLY A 195 15.76 -3.07 -9.32
C GLY A 195 15.89 -3.74 -7.95
N SER A 196 16.86 -4.64 -7.83
CA SER A 196 17.10 -5.50 -6.66
C SER A 196 18.18 -4.97 -5.73
N LEU A 197 18.05 -5.24 -4.43
CA LEU A 197 19.10 -5.11 -3.40
C LEU A 197 19.63 -6.49 -2.97
N ASN A 198 19.06 -7.57 -3.47
CA ASN A 198 19.46 -8.96 -3.19
C ASN A 198 19.19 -9.84 -4.41
N ASP A 199 19.76 -11.07 -4.42
CA ASP A 199 19.64 -12.02 -5.51
C ASP A 199 18.68 -13.19 -5.19
N ASP A 200 18.29 -13.37 -3.91
CA ASP A 200 17.63 -14.60 -3.44
C ASP A 200 16.16 -14.40 -3.08
N LEU A 201 15.71 -13.16 -3.00
CA LEU A 201 14.34 -12.80 -2.62
C LEU A 201 13.69 -11.88 -3.67
N PRO A 202 12.36 -11.96 -3.82
CA PRO A 202 11.62 -11.02 -4.67
C PRO A 202 11.77 -9.60 -4.15
N GLN A 203 11.72 -8.64 -5.04
CA GLN A 203 11.82 -7.23 -4.68
C GLN A 203 10.50 -6.61 -4.24
N PHE A 204 9.39 -7.26 -4.60
CA PHE A 204 8.04 -6.91 -4.19
C PHE A 204 7.33 -8.12 -3.62
N ILE A 205 6.99 -8.08 -2.33
CA ILE A 205 6.30 -9.15 -1.61
C ILE A 205 4.98 -8.62 -1.06
N SER A 206 3.92 -9.41 -1.20
CA SER A 206 2.61 -9.15 -0.61
C SER A 206 2.30 -10.20 0.45
N ILE A 207 2.01 -9.75 1.68
CA ILE A 207 1.62 -10.59 2.82
C ILE A 207 0.16 -10.32 3.17
N GLY A 208 -0.58 -11.36 3.52
CA GLY A 208 -1.99 -11.30 3.85
C GLY A 208 -2.86 -12.01 2.83
N GLN A 209 -4.18 -11.88 2.96
CA GLN A 209 -5.11 -12.56 2.07
C GLN A 209 -5.16 -11.90 0.69
N ARG A 210 -5.42 -12.71 -0.34
CA ARG A 210 -5.65 -12.19 -1.69
C ARG A 210 -6.93 -11.36 -1.70
N GLU A 211 -6.83 -10.16 -2.23
CA GLU A 211 -7.92 -9.22 -2.28
C GLU A 211 -8.75 -9.33 -3.55
N TYR A 212 -9.95 -8.80 -3.46
CA TYR A 212 -10.84 -8.67 -4.59
C TYR A 212 -10.29 -7.67 -5.62
N TRP A 213 -9.75 -6.55 -5.13
CA TRP A 213 -9.19 -5.47 -5.94
C TRP A 213 -7.73 -5.75 -6.25
N ASN A 214 -7.32 -5.43 -7.48
CA ASN A 214 -5.94 -5.63 -7.86
C ASN A 214 -5.05 -4.52 -7.26
N ASN A 215 -4.20 -4.89 -6.36
CA ASN A 215 -3.29 -3.98 -5.65
C ASN A 215 -1.83 -4.47 -5.65
N ARG A 216 -1.48 -5.45 -6.48
CA ARG A 216 -0.16 -6.07 -6.50
C ARG A 216 0.41 -6.42 -7.88
N ASP A 217 -0.33 -6.17 -8.97
CA ASP A 217 0.11 -6.57 -10.30
C ASP A 217 0.98 -5.51 -10.99
N GLY A 218 1.94 -5.97 -11.78
CA GLY A 218 2.78 -5.15 -12.65
C GLY A 218 2.09 -4.72 -13.94
N ARG A 219 0.94 -5.33 -14.31
CA ARG A 219 0.14 -4.99 -15.48
C ARG A 219 0.99 -4.87 -16.74
N TYR A 220 1.00 -3.70 -17.41
CA TYR A 220 1.76 -3.51 -18.64
C TYR A 220 3.29 -3.49 -18.45
N LEU A 221 3.80 -3.44 -17.21
CA LEU A 221 5.21 -3.70 -16.95
C LEU A 221 5.56 -5.19 -17.08
N GLY A 222 4.56 -6.05 -16.99
CA GLY A 222 4.70 -7.50 -17.09
C GLY A 222 4.76 -8.22 -15.74
N PRO A 223 4.54 -9.53 -15.75
CA PRO A 223 4.42 -10.36 -14.54
C PRO A 223 5.74 -10.49 -13.75
N ALA A 224 6.87 -10.14 -14.32
CA ALA A 224 8.15 -10.12 -13.60
C ALA A 224 8.15 -9.08 -12.46
N TYR A 225 7.26 -8.10 -12.51
CA TYR A 225 7.13 -7.03 -11.53
C TYR A 225 5.92 -7.19 -10.61
N ASP A 226 5.18 -8.28 -10.73
CA ASP A 226 4.09 -8.60 -9.79
C ASP A 226 4.65 -8.87 -8.39
N ALA A 227 3.83 -8.58 -7.37
CA ALA A 227 4.16 -9.00 -6.02
C ALA A 227 4.13 -10.53 -5.90
N VAL A 228 5.13 -11.08 -5.24
CA VAL A 228 5.10 -12.48 -4.82
C VAL A 228 4.29 -12.60 -3.54
N PRO A 229 3.19 -13.37 -3.54
CA PRO A 229 2.40 -13.58 -2.33
C PRO A 229 3.14 -14.52 -1.36
N LEU A 230 3.26 -14.05 -0.12
CA LEU A 230 3.86 -14.81 0.97
C LEU A 230 2.80 -15.08 2.05
N ARG A 231 2.70 -16.33 2.49
CA ARG A 231 1.92 -16.73 3.67
C ARG A 231 2.85 -16.96 4.85
N ILE A 232 2.40 -16.59 6.03
CA ILE A 232 3.13 -16.88 7.27
C ILE A 232 2.67 -18.26 7.77
N ASP A 233 2.92 -19.23 6.94
CA ASP A 233 2.66 -20.65 7.20
C ASP A 233 3.93 -21.46 6.90
N PRO A 234 4.62 -22.00 7.92
CA PRO A 234 5.85 -22.76 7.72
C PRO A 234 5.71 -23.99 6.81
N GLN A 235 4.50 -24.51 6.67
CA GLN A 235 4.24 -25.70 5.84
C GLN A 235 4.00 -25.33 4.36
N ASN A 236 3.41 -24.14 4.11
CA ASN A 236 3.07 -23.70 2.76
C ASN A 236 3.26 -22.17 2.59
N PRO A 237 4.48 -21.65 2.70
CA PRO A 237 4.75 -20.22 2.66
C PRO A 237 4.52 -19.57 1.29
N LEU A 238 4.64 -20.35 0.22
CA LEU A 238 4.56 -19.88 -1.16
C LEU A 238 3.62 -20.78 -1.98
N ASP A 239 2.83 -20.17 -2.85
CA ASP A 239 2.11 -20.93 -3.86
C ASP A 239 3.13 -21.62 -4.78
N PHE A 240 2.96 -22.92 -4.97
CA PHE A 240 3.89 -23.76 -5.74
C PHE A 240 5.35 -23.76 -5.23
N GLY A 241 5.58 -23.36 -3.98
CA GLY A 241 6.91 -23.31 -3.36
C GLY A 241 7.54 -24.68 -3.13
N GLN A 242 6.77 -25.76 -3.25
CA GLN A 242 7.26 -27.13 -3.12
C GLN A 242 6.97 -27.93 -4.39
N PRO A 243 7.87 -28.85 -4.79
CA PRO A 243 7.62 -29.77 -5.90
C PRO A 243 6.36 -30.61 -5.65
N ALA A 244 5.56 -30.84 -6.70
CA ALA A 244 4.36 -31.68 -6.64
C ALA A 244 4.65 -33.14 -6.18
N ARG A 245 5.88 -33.58 -6.30
CA ARG A 245 6.38 -34.87 -5.77
C ARG A 245 7.64 -34.60 -4.97
N PRO A 246 7.86 -35.32 -3.84
CA PRO A 246 9.10 -35.20 -3.08
C PRO A 246 10.31 -35.54 -3.97
N ILE A 247 11.18 -34.57 -4.18
CA ILE A 247 12.48 -34.73 -4.86
C ILE A 247 13.57 -34.09 -4.01
N SER A 248 14.77 -34.61 -4.07
CA SER A 248 15.87 -34.01 -3.32
C SER A 248 16.25 -32.64 -3.91
N LEU A 249 16.74 -31.74 -3.06
CA LEU A 249 17.26 -30.42 -3.51
C LEU A 249 18.34 -30.58 -4.60
N GLN A 250 19.19 -31.62 -4.49
CA GLN A 250 20.19 -31.91 -5.52
C GLN A 250 19.55 -32.28 -6.86
N SER A 251 18.54 -33.14 -6.86
CA SER A 251 17.82 -33.50 -8.09
C SER A 251 17.08 -32.32 -8.69
N GLN A 252 16.53 -31.47 -7.85
CA GLN A 252 15.86 -30.25 -8.27
C GLN A 252 16.85 -29.25 -8.90
N ALA A 253 18.05 -29.06 -8.30
CA ALA A 253 19.11 -28.23 -8.84
C ALA A 253 19.60 -28.74 -10.20
N ILE A 254 19.79 -30.06 -10.37
CA ILE A 254 20.17 -30.68 -11.65
C ILE A 254 19.09 -30.41 -12.71
N GLY A 255 17.81 -30.60 -12.34
CA GLY A 255 16.69 -30.33 -13.24
C GLY A 255 16.62 -28.86 -13.66
N LEU A 256 16.85 -27.93 -12.72
CA LEU A 256 16.90 -26.50 -12.99
C LEU A 256 18.05 -26.15 -13.94
N ASN A 257 19.26 -26.64 -13.67
CA ASN A 257 20.43 -26.43 -14.54
C ASN A 257 20.20 -26.95 -15.97
N LEU A 258 19.58 -28.12 -16.10
CA LEU A 258 19.21 -28.64 -17.42
C LEU A 258 18.19 -27.72 -18.12
N THR A 259 17.18 -27.26 -17.39
CA THR A 259 16.17 -26.33 -17.91
C THR A 259 16.81 -25.01 -18.34
N GLN A 260 17.76 -24.47 -17.57
CA GLN A 260 18.51 -23.27 -17.90
C GLN A 260 19.30 -23.44 -19.19
N HIS A 261 20.01 -24.57 -19.38
CA HIS A 261 20.74 -24.86 -20.63
C HIS A 261 19.78 -24.94 -21.83
N LEU A 262 18.65 -25.63 -21.69
CA LEU A 262 17.63 -25.71 -22.75
C LEU A 262 17.03 -24.33 -23.07
N ASN A 263 16.77 -23.52 -22.06
CA ASN A 263 16.29 -22.16 -22.23
C ASN A 263 17.32 -21.24 -22.87
N ALA A 264 18.60 -21.39 -22.52
CA ALA A 264 19.69 -20.64 -23.16
C ALA A 264 19.77 -20.98 -24.66
N LEU A 265 19.63 -22.25 -25.03
CA LEU A 265 19.58 -22.66 -26.44
C LEU A 265 18.35 -22.04 -27.16
N ARG A 266 17.18 -22.01 -26.50
CA ARG A 266 15.97 -21.32 -27.01
C ARG A 266 16.18 -19.81 -27.10
N GLY A 267 16.86 -19.19 -26.13
CA GLY A 267 17.19 -17.77 -26.13
C GLY A 267 18.05 -17.36 -27.34
N VAL A 268 18.87 -18.27 -27.89
CA VAL A 268 19.60 -18.04 -29.15
C VAL A 268 18.63 -17.95 -30.35
N GLU A 269 17.55 -18.75 -30.34
CA GLU A 269 16.52 -18.70 -31.38
C GLU A 269 15.59 -17.48 -31.24
N TYR A 270 15.35 -17.01 -30.01
CA TYR A 270 14.44 -15.93 -29.69
C TYR A 270 15.08 -14.89 -28.72
N PRO A 271 16.17 -14.22 -29.17
CA PRO A 271 16.94 -13.32 -28.29
C PRO A 271 16.17 -12.10 -27.81
N ASP A 272 15.14 -11.71 -28.54
CA ASP A 272 14.33 -10.51 -28.25
C ASP A 272 12.96 -10.84 -27.62
N ASP A 273 12.77 -12.05 -27.06
CA ASP A 273 11.53 -12.42 -26.37
C ASP A 273 11.62 -12.11 -24.85
N PRO A 274 11.12 -10.95 -24.41
CA PRO A 274 11.17 -10.55 -23.01
C PRO A 274 10.29 -11.45 -22.11
N ALA A 275 9.25 -12.10 -22.67
CA ALA A 275 8.39 -12.99 -21.90
C ALA A 275 9.12 -14.31 -21.58
N LEU A 276 9.92 -14.83 -22.51
CA LEU A 276 10.78 -15.99 -22.26
C LEU A 276 11.83 -15.68 -21.21
N ALA A 277 12.53 -14.55 -21.33
CA ALA A 277 13.54 -14.12 -20.37
C ALA A 277 12.94 -13.95 -18.95
N ALA A 278 11.77 -13.31 -18.82
CA ALA A 278 11.09 -13.14 -17.57
C ALA A 278 10.66 -14.49 -16.94
N ARG A 279 10.22 -15.45 -17.75
CA ARG A 279 9.87 -16.80 -17.28
C ARG A 279 11.08 -17.56 -16.75
N ILE A 280 12.21 -17.48 -17.42
CA ILE A 280 13.47 -18.09 -16.97
C ILE A 280 13.87 -17.51 -15.60
N ALA A 281 13.95 -16.19 -15.52
CA ALA A 281 14.29 -15.49 -14.27
C ALA A 281 13.33 -15.84 -13.12
N SER A 282 12.03 -16.00 -13.41
CA SER A 282 11.03 -16.39 -12.41
C SER A 282 11.26 -17.80 -11.85
N TYR A 283 11.65 -18.78 -12.68
CA TYR A 283 11.97 -20.12 -12.21
C TYR A 283 13.23 -20.15 -11.34
N GLU A 284 14.25 -19.39 -11.73
CA GLU A 284 15.49 -19.28 -10.95
C GLU A 284 15.24 -18.62 -9.59
N LEU A 285 14.48 -17.52 -9.57
CA LEU A 285 14.10 -16.85 -8.35
C LEU A 285 13.26 -17.80 -7.46
N ALA A 286 12.27 -18.50 -8.02
CA ALA A 286 11.44 -19.44 -7.28
C ALA A 286 12.27 -20.54 -6.60
N PHE A 287 13.30 -21.04 -7.25
CA PHE A 287 14.21 -22.03 -6.66
C PHE A 287 15.00 -21.45 -5.49
N ARG A 288 15.58 -20.24 -5.62
CA ARG A 288 16.29 -19.58 -4.53
C ARG A 288 15.37 -19.25 -3.35
N MET A 289 14.15 -18.82 -3.64
CA MET A 289 13.13 -18.52 -2.63
C MET A 289 12.74 -19.73 -1.78
N GLN A 290 12.73 -20.93 -2.33
CA GLN A 290 12.44 -22.17 -1.58
C GLN A 290 13.41 -22.37 -0.41
N GLN A 291 14.62 -21.87 -0.49
CA GLN A 291 15.62 -21.95 0.59
C GLN A 291 15.52 -20.73 1.52
N SER A 292 15.36 -19.53 0.99
CA SER A 292 15.44 -18.29 1.74
C SER A 292 14.15 -17.95 2.51
N ILE A 293 12.97 -18.24 1.94
CA ILE A 293 11.69 -17.90 2.59
C ILE A 293 11.42 -18.65 3.90
N PRO A 294 11.69 -19.97 4.02
CA PRO A 294 11.52 -20.65 5.30
C PRO A 294 12.32 -20.03 6.44
N GLU A 295 13.50 -19.49 6.16
CA GLU A 295 14.29 -18.76 7.15
C GLU A 295 13.63 -17.46 7.59
N VAL A 296 12.97 -16.75 6.67
CA VAL A 296 12.28 -15.48 6.97
C VAL A 296 11.15 -15.69 7.97
N ILE A 297 10.36 -16.75 7.80
CA ILE A 297 9.17 -17.04 8.61
C ILE A 297 9.44 -17.96 9.80
N ASN A 298 10.66 -18.47 9.97
CA ASN A 298 11.06 -19.21 11.14
C ASN A 298 11.55 -18.26 12.24
N PHE A 299 10.72 -18.02 13.24
CA PHE A 299 11.00 -17.10 14.34
C PHE A 299 11.75 -17.74 15.51
N SER A 300 12.17 -18.99 15.42
CA SER A 300 12.88 -19.69 16.52
C SER A 300 14.21 -19.02 16.89
N SER A 301 14.81 -18.26 15.98
CA SER A 301 16.03 -17.48 16.22
C SER A 301 15.78 -16.10 16.86
N GLU A 302 14.53 -15.66 16.93
CA GLU A 302 14.17 -14.39 17.57
C GLU A 302 14.06 -14.59 19.09
N THR A 303 14.53 -13.60 19.84
CA THR A 303 14.42 -13.64 21.32
C THR A 303 12.96 -13.54 21.74
N ALA A 304 12.64 -14.05 22.94
CA ALA A 304 11.31 -13.91 23.52
C ALA A 304 10.90 -12.42 23.66
N GLU A 305 11.85 -11.54 23.98
CA GLU A 305 11.61 -10.10 24.02
C GLU A 305 11.19 -9.55 22.65
N THR A 306 11.86 -9.97 21.57
CA THR A 306 11.49 -9.57 20.21
C THR A 306 10.10 -10.10 19.85
N GLN A 307 9.78 -11.35 20.17
CA GLN A 307 8.48 -11.92 19.87
C GLN A 307 7.36 -11.20 20.64
N ALA A 308 7.59 -10.91 21.93
CA ALA A 308 6.65 -10.14 22.76
C ALA A 308 6.46 -8.71 22.27
N LEU A 309 7.51 -8.07 21.74
CA LEU A 309 7.44 -6.72 21.17
C LEU A 309 6.41 -6.64 20.03
N TYR A 310 6.36 -7.67 19.18
CA TYR A 310 5.38 -7.79 18.11
C TYR A 310 4.02 -8.36 18.54
N GLY A 311 3.87 -8.71 19.83
CA GLY A 311 2.64 -9.30 20.35
C GLY A 311 2.36 -10.72 19.82
N ILE A 312 3.39 -11.50 19.46
CA ILE A 312 3.21 -12.86 18.92
C ILE A 312 2.62 -13.81 19.97
N ASP A 313 2.86 -13.55 21.25
CA ASP A 313 2.30 -14.25 22.41
C ASP A 313 0.89 -13.77 22.79
N VAL A 314 0.38 -12.72 22.15
CA VAL A 314 -0.94 -12.13 22.40
C VAL A 314 -1.92 -12.59 21.32
N PRO A 315 -2.97 -13.37 21.64
CA PRO A 315 -3.79 -14.04 20.62
C PRO A 315 -4.39 -13.13 19.54
N HIS A 316 -4.81 -11.93 19.89
CA HIS A 316 -5.40 -11.01 18.91
C HIS A 316 -4.34 -10.25 18.06
N CYS A 317 -3.08 -10.21 18.49
CA CYS A 317 -1.97 -9.60 17.77
C CYS A 317 -1.16 -10.62 16.95
N GLN A 318 -1.23 -11.89 17.28
CA GLN A 318 -0.32 -12.95 16.84
C GLN A 318 -0.15 -12.96 15.32
N ASP A 319 -1.23 -13.06 14.57
CA ASP A 319 -1.17 -13.17 13.11
C ASP A 319 -0.52 -11.94 12.47
N PHE A 320 -0.95 -10.75 12.89
CA PHE A 320 -0.41 -9.51 12.34
C PHE A 320 1.02 -9.25 12.84
N GLY A 321 1.33 -9.63 14.08
CA GLY A 321 2.67 -9.58 14.65
C GLY A 321 3.68 -10.45 13.88
N MET A 322 3.28 -11.66 13.51
CA MET A 322 4.10 -12.54 12.67
C MET A 322 4.32 -11.97 11.27
N GLN A 323 3.30 -11.33 10.67
CA GLN A 323 3.43 -10.67 9.38
C GLN A 323 4.42 -9.50 9.45
N LEU A 324 4.33 -8.65 10.48
CA LEU A 324 5.23 -7.50 10.64
C LEU A 324 6.65 -7.91 11.00
N LEU A 325 6.82 -8.96 11.79
CA LEU A 325 8.15 -9.54 12.06
C LEU A 325 8.78 -10.08 10.78
N SER A 326 7.99 -10.78 9.94
CA SER A 326 8.46 -11.25 8.63
C SER A 326 8.84 -10.07 7.73
N ALA A 327 8.07 -8.99 7.71
CA ALA A 327 8.38 -7.79 6.92
C ALA A 327 9.72 -7.16 7.33
N ARG A 328 9.99 -7.03 8.63
CA ARG A 328 11.30 -6.57 9.11
C ARG A 328 12.43 -7.47 8.60
N ARG A 329 12.27 -8.79 8.72
CA ARG A 329 13.28 -9.78 8.27
C ARG A 329 13.49 -9.77 6.75
N LEU A 330 12.45 -9.47 5.97
CA LEU A 330 12.54 -9.28 4.52
C LEU A 330 13.35 -8.04 4.17
N VAL A 331 13.07 -6.92 4.84
CA VAL A 331 13.80 -5.66 4.63
C VAL A 331 15.27 -5.81 5.05
N GLU A 332 15.59 -6.48 6.15
CA GLU A 332 16.95 -6.83 6.57
C GLU A 332 17.72 -7.60 5.50
N ARG A 333 17.01 -8.36 4.65
CA ARG A 333 17.58 -9.14 3.53
C ARG A 333 17.50 -8.41 2.19
N GLY A 334 17.17 -7.12 2.17
CA GLY A 334 17.19 -6.28 0.98
C GLY A 334 15.94 -6.38 0.11
N VAL A 335 14.79 -6.78 0.63
CA VAL A 335 13.51 -6.65 -0.09
C VAL A 335 13.11 -5.18 -0.11
N ARG A 336 12.81 -4.65 -1.30
CA ARG A 336 12.50 -3.22 -1.46
C ARG A 336 11.09 -2.83 -1.08
N PHE A 337 10.11 -3.68 -1.37
CA PHE A 337 8.71 -3.35 -1.12
C PHE A 337 7.99 -4.54 -0.50
N VAL A 338 7.55 -4.36 0.75
CA VAL A 338 6.75 -5.35 1.47
C VAL A 338 5.38 -4.74 1.73
N GLN A 339 4.37 -5.25 1.06
CA GLN A 339 2.98 -4.84 1.24
C GLN A 339 2.27 -5.81 2.17
N ILE A 340 1.67 -5.29 3.23
CA ILE A 340 0.94 -6.08 4.23
C ILE A 340 -0.48 -5.59 4.28
N GLN A 341 -1.41 -6.54 4.22
CA GLN A 341 -2.81 -6.24 4.18
C GLN A 341 -3.49 -6.75 5.45
N HIS A 342 -4.01 -5.81 6.24
CA HIS A 342 -4.83 -6.15 7.40
C HIS A 342 -6.30 -6.08 7.02
N GLY A 343 -6.88 -7.26 6.78
CA GLY A 343 -8.28 -7.39 6.42
C GLY A 343 -8.54 -8.65 5.61
N GLY A 344 -9.78 -9.04 5.54
CA GLY A 344 -10.23 -10.18 4.74
C GLY A 344 -10.46 -9.80 3.27
N VAL A 345 -10.95 -10.77 2.49
CA VAL A 345 -11.42 -10.55 1.12
C VAL A 345 -12.60 -9.58 1.06
N GLY A 346 -12.76 -8.90 -0.07
CA GLY A 346 -13.85 -7.95 -0.32
C GLY A 346 -13.57 -6.55 0.19
N ALA A 347 -14.55 -5.94 0.85
CA ALA A 347 -14.44 -4.58 1.37
C ALA A 347 -13.33 -4.42 2.42
N GLY A 348 -13.08 -5.46 3.21
CA GLY A 348 -12.11 -5.47 4.29
C GLY A 348 -12.71 -5.41 5.69
N VAL A 349 -11.92 -5.76 6.70
CA VAL A 349 -12.41 -5.85 8.10
C VAL A 349 -12.69 -4.50 8.75
N TRP A 350 -12.12 -3.42 8.21
CA TRP A 350 -12.34 -2.06 8.70
C TRP A 350 -13.60 -1.40 8.12
N ASP A 351 -14.32 -2.10 7.24
CA ASP A 351 -15.58 -1.61 6.66
C ASP A 351 -16.74 -1.65 7.68
N ALA A 352 -16.75 -0.69 8.57
CA ALA A 352 -17.74 -0.58 9.63
C ALA A 352 -18.91 0.31 9.20
N HIS A 353 -19.94 -0.29 8.64
CA HIS A 353 -21.22 0.37 8.36
C HIS A 353 -22.11 0.52 9.59
N ARG A 354 -21.94 -0.38 10.56
CA ARG A 354 -22.65 -0.40 11.84
C ARG A 354 -21.64 -0.70 12.93
N ASP A 355 -21.93 -0.29 14.16
CA ASP A 355 -21.12 -0.63 15.33
C ASP A 355 -19.63 -0.34 15.15
N LEU A 356 -19.30 0.86 14.67
CA LEU A 356 -17.95 1.33 14.44
C LEU A 356 -17.05 1.12 15.66
N ARG A 357 -17.59 1.40 16.87
CA ARG A 357 -16.84 1.26 18.13
C ARG A 357 -16.30 -0.15 18.31
N ASN A 358 -17.13 -1.18 18.27
CA ASN A 358 -16.69 -2.56 18.50
C ASN A 358 -15.81 -3.05 17.37
N ASN A 359 -16.16 -2.72 16.12
CA ASN A 359 -15.37 -3.09 14.95
C ASN A 359 -13.95 -2.52 15.05
N HIS A 360 -13.82 -1.19 15.23
CA HIS A 360 -12.52 -0.54 15.25
C HIS A 360 -11.73 -0.88 16.52
N THR A 361 -12.37 -1.04 17.68
CA THR A 361 -11.69 -1.51 18.90
C THR A 361 -11.02 -2.86 18.67
N LYS A 362 -11.76 -3.84 18.10
CA LYS A 362 -11.22 -5.16 17.81
C LYS A 362 -10.04 -5.11 16.86
N ASN A 363 -10.19 -4.35 15.77
CA ASN A 363 -9.14 -4.27 14.74
C ASN A 363 -7.92 -3.48 15.23
N ALA A 364 -8.13 -2.40 15.99
CA ALA A 364 -7.03 -1.62 16.57
C ALA A 364 -6.23 -2.46 17.56
N LEU A 365 -6.88 -3.23 18.43
CA LEU A 365 -6.21 -4.18 19.34
C LEU A 365 -5.32 -5.17 18.59
N ALA A 366 -5.73 -5.59 17.40
CA ALA A 366 -4.94 -6.55 16.61
C ALA A 366 -3.68 -5.93 15.98
N VAL A 367 -3.70 -4.63 15.67
CA VAL A 367 -2.62 -3.99 14.89
C VAL A 367 -1.71 -3.07 15.69
N ASP A 368 -2.18 -2.49 16.79
CA ASP A 368 -1.49 -1.40 17.50
C ASP A 368 -0.14 -1.83 18.08
N GLN A 369 -0.12 -2.91 18.87
CA GLN A 369 1.14 -3.43 19.44
C GLN A 369 2.11 -3.90 18.36
N PRO A 370 1.70 -4.69 17.35
CA PRO A 370 2.56 -5.08 16.25
C PRO A 370 3.20 -3.90 15.48
N ILE A 371 2.43 -2.86 15.19
CA ILE A 371 2.94 -1.65 14.51
C ILE A 371 3.99 -0.94 15.37
N SER A 372 3.70 -0.74 16.64
CA SER A 372 4.66 -0.17 17.60
C SER A 372 5.93 -1.01 17.65
N GLY A 373 5.79 -2.33 17.73
CA GLY A 373 6.90 -3.28 17.74
C GLY A 373 7.75 -3.23 16.48
N LEU A 374 7.13 -3.08 15.32
CA LEU A 374 7.85 -2.90 14.06
C LEU A 374 8.69 -1.62 14.07
N LEU A 375 8.09 -0.48 14.43
CA LEU A 375 8.78 0.81 14.48
C LEU A 375 9.97 0.77 15.44
N GLU A 376 9.76 0.22 16.63
CA GLU A 376 10.80 0.10 17.64
C GLU A 376 11.92 -0.86 17.23
N ALA A 377 11.58 -1.98 16.60
CA ALA A 377 12.58 -2.94 16.12
C ALA A 377 13.42 -2.38 14.97
N LEU A 378 12.80 -1.64 14.04
CA LEU A 378 13.52 -0.97 12.95
C LEU A 378 14.45 0.12 13.49
N ASP A 379 13.99 0.90 14.46
CA ASP A 379 14.78 1.96 15.10
C ASP A 379 15.99 1.39 15.84
N ARG A 380 15.79 0.43 16.73
CA ARG A 380 16.86 -0.25 17.48
C ARG A 380 17.95 -0.87 16.59
N ARG A 381 17.60 -1.23 15.35
CA ARG A 381 18.50 -1.82 14.35
C ARG A 381 19.12 -0.81 13.40
N GLY A 382 18.78 0.48 13.53
CA GLY A 382 19.23 1.53 12.61
C GLY A 382 18.63 1.41 11.20
N LEU A 383 17.54 0.65 11.04
CA LEU A 383 16.86 0.43 9.74
C LEU A 383 15.77 1.46 9.49
N LEU A 384 15.27 2.16 10.52
CA LEU A 384 14.16 3.10 10.37
C LEU A 384 14.55 4.30 9.49
N ASP A 385 15.80 4.72 9.50
CA ASP A 385 16.30 5.81 8.65
C ASP A 385 16.30 5.48 7.15
N GLU A 386 16.31 4.18 6.81
CA GLU A 386 16.37 3.67 5.43
C GLU A 386 15.11 2.90 5.02
N THR A 387 14.11 2.79 5.91
CA THR A 387 12.85 2.09 5.66
C THR A 387 11.67 3.03 5.86
N LEU A 388 10.91 3.27 4.80
CA LEU A 388 9.67 4.02 4.87
C LEU A 388 8.53 3.09 5.28
N VAL A 389 7.99 3.29 6.48
CA VAL A 389 6.79 2.57 6.96
C VAL A 389 5.56 3.44 6.69
N ILE A 390 4.62 2.92 5.89
CA ILE A 390 3.39 3.64 5.51
C ILE A 390 2.21 2.89 6.11
N PHE A 391 1.39 3.59 6.90
CA PHE A 391 0.10 3.12 7.39
C PHE A 391 -1.00 3.87 6.65
N ALA A 392 -1.88 3.14 5.97
CA ALA A 392 -2.90 3.76 5.13
C ALA A 392 -4.14 2.88 4.94
N THR A 393 -5.16 3.48 4.35
CA THR A 393 -6.41 2.85 3.93
C THR A 393 -6.89 3.51 2.63
N GLU A 394 -7.86 2.92 1.95
CA GLU A 394 -8.36 3.40 0.67
C GLU A 394 -9.10 4.74 0.76
N PHE A 395 -9.82 4.98 1.86
CA PHE A 395 -10.53 6.23 2.16
C PHE A 395 -10.80 6.34 3.67
N GLY A 396 -11.27 7.50 4.11
CA GLY A 396 -11.77 7.71 5.47
C GLY A 396 -13.25 7.37 5.60
N ARG A 397 -13.82 7.66 6.78
CA ARG A 397 -15.25 7.51 7.06
C ARG A 397 -15.95 8.87 7.12
N THR A 398 -17.21 8.89 6.75
CA THR A 398 -18.06 10.08 6.90
C THR A 398 -18.42 10.32 8.37
N PRO A 399 -18.61 11.58 8.81
CA PRO A 399 -19.04 11.88 10.17
C PRO A 399 -20.52 11.57 10.42
N GLY A 400 -21.23 11.01 9.46
CA GLY A 400 -22.66 10.76 9.54
C GLY A 400 -22.98 9.34 10.00
N LEU A 401 -24.03 9.24 10.81
CA LEU A 401 -24.59 7.96 11.25
C LEU A 401 -25.28 7.25 10.07
N GLU A 402 -24.90 6.02 9.80
CA GLU A 402 -25.61 5.16 8.86
C GLU A 402 -26.76 4.47 9.58
N VAL A 403 -27.97 4.85 9.19
CA VAL A 403 -29.20 4.20 9.65
C VAL A 403 -29.68 3.25 8.54
N ARG A 404 -29.54 1.97 8.77
CA ARG A 404 -30.11 0.90 7.91
C ARG A 404 -31.25 0.21 8.61
#